data_9c1c1acd5674ca6ad34f01dd66d206c0
#
_entry.id   9c1c1acd5674ca6ad34f01dd66d206c0
#
_cell.length_a   1.000
_cell.length_b   1.000
_cell.length_c   1.000
_cell.angle_alpha   90.00
_cell.angle_beta   90.00
_cell.angle_gamma   90.00
#
_symmetry.space_group_name_H-M   'P 1'
#
loop_
_entity.id
_entity.type
_entity.pdbx_description
1 polymer ?
#
loop_
_entity_poly.entity_id
_entity_poly.type
_entity_poly.pdbx_seq_one_letter_code
_entity_poly.pdbx_strand_id
1 'polypeptide(L)'
;TKIIIVNDASTDGTLEIINELQKKHPNNIRILSHNKNLGKGAAIKTAIQNLESEIVLIQDADLEYDPSDYSKLLNPILNNQADVVYGSRFLGGQQVRVHLFWNYLANKLLTLTTNILVNMNFTDMETGYKVFKRSSLESIKIEENSFTVEPEITIKLAKKKFIFYEVPISYYGRSYEE
;
A
#
# COMPACT_ATOMS: atom_id res chain seq x y z
N THR A 1 -4.14 -17.45 2.32
CA THR A 1 -4.12 -16.04 1.87
C THR A 1 -5.44 -15.72 1.17
N LYS A 2 -6.03 -14.60 1.48
CA LYS A 2 -7.22 -14.04 0.81
C LYS A 2 -6.78 -12.79 0.05
N ILE A 3 -7.32 -12.60 -1.14
CA ILE A 3 -7.05 -11.42 -1.98
C ILE A 3 -8.37 -10.70 -2.19
N ILE A 4 -8.43 -9.43 -1.84
CA ILE A 4 -9.54 -8.54 -2.17
C ILE A 4 -9.08 -7.62 -3.30
N ILE A 5 -9.72 -7.70 -4.44
CA ILE A 5 -9.48 -6.82 -5.58
C ILE A 5 -10.61 -5.79 -5.63
N VAL A 6 -10.27 -4.53 -5.59
CA VAL A 6 -11.23 -3.45 -5.77
C VAL A 6 -11.03 -2.84 -7.15
N ASN A 7 -11.99 -3.04 -8.03
CA ASN A 7 -12.03 -2.42 -9.34
C ASN A 7 -12.71 -1.06 -9.24
N ASP A 8 -11.95 0.01 -9.44
CA ASP A 8 -12.44 1.40 -9.36
C ASP A 8 -12.95 1.89 -10.72
N ALA A 9 -13.89 1.14 -11.31
CA ALA A 9 -14.54 1.41 -12.60
C ALA A 9 -13.54 1.47 -13.78
N SER A 10 -12.65 0.48 -13.89
CA SER A 10 -11.75 0.35 -15.04
C SER A 10 -12.54 0.18 -16.36
N THR A 11 -11.99 0.77 -17.44
CA THR A 11 -12.63 0.78 -18.78
C THR A 11 -11.82 0.02 -19.85
N ASP A 12 -10.74 -0.68 -19.45
CA ASP A 12 -9.71 -1.28 -20.30
C ASP A 12 -9.70 -2.83 -20.29
N GLY A 13 -10.82 -3.48 -20.02
CA GLY A 13 -10.87 -4.95 -19.95
C GLY A 13 -10.34 -5.56 -18.64
N THR A 14 -9.92 -4.75 -17.67
CA THR A 14 -9.45 -5.22 -16.34
C THR A 14 -10.52 -6.08 -15.66
N LEU A 15 -11.80 -5.68 -15.74
CA LEU A 15 -12.89 -6.39 -15.08
C LEU A 15 -13.05 -7.82 -15.56
N GLU A 16 -12.90 -8.06 -16.87
CA GLU A 16 -12.96 -9.38 -17.47
C GLU A 16 -11.85 -10.28 -16.93
N ILE A 17 -10.62 -9.76 -16.89
CA ILE A 17 -9.44 -10.49 -16.43
C ILE A 17 -9.59 -10.89 -14.96
N ILE A 18 -9.97 -9.95 -14.09
CA ILE A 18 -10.11 -10.25 -12.65
C ILE A 18 -11.27 -11.22 -12.40
N ASN A 19 -12.36 -11.17 -13.17
CA ASN A 19 -13.47 -12.14 -13.10
C ASN A 19 -13.02 -13.55 -13.48
N GLU A 20 -12.18 -13.69 -14.51
CA GLU A 20 -11.57 -14.97 -14.86
C GLU A 20 -10.66 -15.51 -13.76
N LEU A 21 -9.86 -14.64 -13.14
CA LEU A 21 -9.01 -15.01 -12.00
C LEU A 21 -9.86 -15.49 -10.81
N GLN A 22 -10.97 -14.82 -10.52
CA GLN A 22 -11.86 -15.22 -9.44
C GLN A 22 -12.50 -16.58 -9.73
N LYS A 23 -12.91 -16.87 -10.98
CA LYS A 23 -13.44 -18.19 -11.37
C LYS A 23 -12.41 -19.31 -11.16
N LYS A 24 -11.12 -19.04 -11.40
CA LYS A 24 -10.02 -19.99 -11.16
C LYS A 24 -9.72 -20.18 -9.68
N HIS A 25 -9.93 -19.15 -8.86
CA HIS A 25 -9.57 -19.14 -7.43
C HIS A 25 -10.73 -18.62 -6.55
N PRO A 26 -11.93 -19.24 -6.60
CA PRO A 26 -13.16 -18.70 -5.99
C PRO A 26 -13.06 -18.58 -4.45
N ASN A 27 -12.27 -19.43 -3.82
CA ASN A 27 -12.09 -19.40 -2.36
C ASN A 27 -11.05 -18.40 -1.87
N ASN A 28 -10.22 -17.85 -2.78
CA ASN A 28 -9.09 -16.99 -2.42
C ASN A 28 -9.26 -15.56 -2.90
N ILE A 29 -10.00 -15.33 -3.98
CA ILE A 29 -10.17 -14.01 -4.58
C ILE A 29 -11.61 -13.53 -4.41
N ARG A 30 -11.76 -12.32 -3.86
CA ARG A 30 -13.00 -11.58 -3.77
C ARG A 30 -12.89 -10.30 -4.57
N ILE A 31 -13.83 -10.03 -5.47
CA ILE A 31 -13.88 -8.81 -6.27
C ILE A 31 -14.96 -7.89 -5.73
N LEU A 32 -14.61 -6.62 -5.60
CA LEU A 32 -15.51 -5.51 -5.29
C LEU A 32 -15.38 -4.49 -6.42
N SER A 33 -16.48 -3.90 -6.87
CA SER A 33 -16.44 -2.93 -7.97
C SER A 33 -17.20 -1.66 -7.62
N HIS A 34 -16.65 -0.52 -7.99
CA HIS A 34 -17.32 0.77 -7.94
C HIS A 34 -18.03 1.05 -9.27
N ASN A 35 -19.16 1.75 -9.22
CA ASN A 35 -19.91 2.15 -10.43
C ASN A 35 -19.27 3.30 -11.21
N LYS A 36 -18.32 4.01 -10.58
CA LYS A 36 -17.54 5.11 -11.16
C LYS A 36 -16.19 5.19 -10.46
N ASN A 37 -15.20 5.81 -11.09
CA ASN A 37 -13.91 6.06 -10.46
C ASN A 37 -14.09 6.98 -9.25
N LEU A 38 -13.69 6.49 -8.08
CA LEU A 38 -13.77 7.17 -6.79
C LEU A 38 -12.38 7.48 -6.21
N GLY A 39 -11.32 6.91 -6.78
CA GLY A 39 -9.93 7.08 -6.40
C GLY A 39 -9.38 6.02 -5.45
N LYS A 40 -8.04 5.98 -5.34
CA LYS A 40 -7.28 4.97 -4.56
C LYS A 40 -7.76 4.87 -3.11
N GLY A 41 -7.96 6.01 -2.44
CA GLY A 41 -8.42 6.03 -1.06
C GLY A 41 -9.81 5.41 -0.87
N ALA A 42 -10.72 5.62 -1.84
CA ALA A 42 -12.03 4.97 -1.82
C ALA A 42 -11.92 3.47 -2.00
N ALA A 43 -11.04 3.00 -2.91
CA ALA A 43 -10.78 1.58 -3.10
C ALA A 43 -10.22 0.93 -1.82
N ILE A 44 -9.27 1.57 -1.16
CA ILE A 44 -8.72 1.11 0.12
C ILE A 44 -9.81 1.04 1.19
N LYS A 45 -10.67 2.06 1.32
CA LYS A 45 -11.80 2.05 2.27
C LYS A 45 -12.74 0.89 2.01
N THR A 46 -13.08 0.65 0.75
CA THR A 46 -13.93 -0.47 0.35
C THR A 46 -13.30 -1.81 0.70
N ALA A 47 -11.99 -1.96 0.48
CA ALA A 47 -11.27 -3.17 0.88
C ALA A 47 -11.29 -3.36 2.40
N ILE A 48 -10.98 -2.32 3.19
CA ILE A 48 -10.93 -2.38 4.66
C ILE A 48 -12.26 -2.84 5.26
N GLN A 49 -13.39 -2.39 4.74
CA GLN A 49 -14.72 -2.79 5.21
C GLN A 49 -15.04 -4.28 4.98
N ASN A 50 -14.23 -4.97 4.17
CA ASN A 50 -14.41 -6.37 3.80
C ASN A 50 -13.25 -7.26 4.28
N LEU A 51 -12.41 -6.79 5.19
CA LEU A 51 -11.28 -7.55 5.72
C LEU A 51 -11.75 -8.61 6.73
N GLU A 52 -11.17 -9.80 6.57
CA GLU A 52 -11.36 -10.92 7.51
C GLU A 52 -10.05 -11.33 8.19
N SER A 53 -8.90 -11.03 7.55
CA SER A 53 -7.57 -11.43 8.02
C SER A 53 -7.03 -10.46 9.07
N GLU A 54 -6.20 -10.96 10.00
CA GLU A 54 -5.57 -10.15 11.05
C GLU A 54 -4.45 -9.25 10.52
N ILE A 55 -3.79 -9.66 9.43
CA ILE A 55 -2.73 -8.91 8.77
C ILE A 55 -3.19 -8.56 7.36
N VAL A 56 -2.96 -7.33 6.96
CA VAL A 56 -3.39 -6.76 5.69
C VAL A 56 -2.18 -6.19 4.98
N LEU A 57 -1.96 -6.60 3.73
CA LEU A 57 -0.96 -6.05 2.84
C LEU A 57 -1.66 -5.32 1.69
N ILE A 58 -1.30 -4.07 1.46
CA ILE A 58 -1.73 -3.31 0.28
C ILE A 58 -0.74 -3.59 -0.85
N GLN A 59 -1.27 -3.96 -2.02
CA GLN A 59 -0.54 -4.21 -3.25
C GLN A 59 -1.15 -3.36 -4.36
N ASP A 60 -0.39 -2.47 -4.95
CA ASP A 60 -0.79 -1.79 -6.18
C ASP A 60 -0.79 -2.81 -7.34
N ALA A 61 -1.75 -2.70 -8.25
CA ALA A 61 -1.95 -3.65 -9.35
C ALA A 61 -1.06 -3.36 -10.57
N ASP A 62 0.11 -2.77 -10.33
CA ASP A 62 1.15 -2.58 -11.33
C ASP A 62 2.31 -3.57 -11.12
N LEU A 63 3.24 -3.61 -12.02
CA LEU A 63 4.41 -4.50 -11.95
C LEU A 63 5.63 -3.80 -11.30
N GLU A 64 5.43 -2.70 -10.61
CA GLU A 64 6.52 -1.93 -10.01
C GLU A 64 7.09 -2.59 -8.76
N TYR A 65 6.29 -3.43 -8.07
CA TYR A 65 6.66 -4.09 -6.82
C TYR A 65 6.74 -5.62 -6.98
N ASP A 66 7.68 -6.24 -6.27
CA ASP A 66 7.92 -7.69 -6.33
C ASP A 66 7.27 -8.43 -5.15
N PRO A 67 6.35 -9.39 -5.40
CA PRO A 67 5.77 -10.21 -4.35
C PRO A 67 6.76 -11.04 -3.54
N SER A 68 8.00 -11.24 -4.03
CA SER A 68 9.06 -11.90 -3.26
C SER A 68 9.44 -11.15 -1.98
N ASP A 69 9.14 -9.86 -1.90
CA ASP A 69 9.38 -9.03 -0.71
C ASP A 69 8.33 -9.20 0.40
N TYR A 70 7.22 -9.95 0.15
CA TYR A 70 6.17 -10.15 1.16
C TYR A 70 6.70 -10.71 2.48
N SER A 71 7.64 -11.67 2.44
CA SER A 71 8.20 -12.24 3.66
C SER A 71 8.91 -11.20 4.53
N LYS A 72 9.66 -10.29 3.91
CA LYS A 72 10.35 -9.20 4.62
C LYS A 72 9.36 -8.22 5.24
N LEU A 73 8.29 -7.88 4.51
CA LEU A 73 7.23 -6.99 4.96
C LEU A 73 6.42 -7.57 6.12
N LEU A 74 6.15 -8.88 6.09
CA LEU A 74 5.33 -9.56 7.11
C LEU A 74 6.12 -9.86 8.39
N ASN A 75 7.43 -10.13 8.30
CA ASN A 75 8.24 -10.57 9.43
C ASN A 75 8.16 -9.67 10.68
N PRO A 76 8.26 -8.34 10.60
CA PRO A 76 8.18 -7.51 11.81
C PRO A 76 6.84 -7.62 12.54
N ILE A 77 5.73 -7.79 11.81
CA ILE A 77 4.41 -7.97 12.41
C ILE A 77 4.26 -9.38 13.01
N LEU A 78 4.69 -10.42 12.28
CA LEU A 78 4.64 -11.80 12.76
C LEU A 78 5.48 -12.02 14.01
N ASN A 79 6.58 -11.28 14.15
CA ASN A 79 7.45 -11.30 15.33
C ASN A 79 6.97 -10.34 16.45
N ASN A 80 5.80 -9.73 16.33
CA ASN A 80 5.26 -8.76 17.28
C ASN A 80 6.17 -7.53 17.54
N GLN A 81 6.99 -7.16 16.55
CA GLN A 81 7.89 -6.00 16.63
C GLN A 81 7.23 -4.72 16.12
N ALA A 82 6.25 -4.86 15.20
CA ALA A 82 5.57 -3.74 14.56
C ALA A 82 4.06 -3.94 14.50
N ASP A 83 3.34 -2.83 14.39
CA ASP A 83 1.92 -2.79 14.05
C ASP A 83 1.70 -2.43 12.58
N VAL A 84 2.68 -1.69 12.01
CA VAL A 84 2.68 -1.18 10.64
C VAL A 84 4.07 -1.36 10.04
N VAL A 85 4.16 -1.85 8.81
CA VAL A 85 5.43 -2.00 8.09
C VAL A 85 5.31 -1.38 6.71
N TYR A 86 6.24 -0.50 6.36
CA TYR A 86 6.37 0.10 5.03
C TYR A 86 7.56 -0.50 4.28
N GLY A 87 7.35 -0.79 3.02
CA GLY A 87 8.43 -1.16 2.11
C GLY A 87 9.09 0.09 1.56
N SER A 88 10.34 0.36 1.91
CA SER A 88 11.05 1.53 1.43
C SER A 88 11.90 1.23 0.20
N ARG A 89 11.75 2.06 -0.83
CA ARG A 89 12.59 2.08 -2.04
C ARG A 89 13.95 2.74 -1.80
N PHE A 90 14.12 3.41 -0.64
CA PHE A 90 15.28 4.26 -0.36
C PHE A 90 16.17 3.78 0.80
N LEU A 91 15.81 2.69 1.47
CA LEU A 91 16.63 2.14 2.57
C LEU A 91 17.92 1.44 2.11
N GLY A 92 18.04 1.14 0.82
CA GLY A 92 19.18 0.38 0.29
C GLY A 92 19.12 -1.12 0.62
N GLY A 93 20.10 -1.88 0.12
CA GLY A 93 20.19 -3.33 0.35
C GLY A 93 19.38 -4.18 -0.64
N GLN A 94 18.65 -3.56 -1.55
CA GLN A 94 17.94 -4.21 -2.67
C GLN A 94 18.28 -3.52 -3.99
N GLN A 95 18.02 -4.20 -5.10
CA GLN A 95 18.13 -3.61 -6.43
C GLN A 95 16.92 -2.70 -6.65
N VAL A 96 17.20 -1.43 -6.95
CA VAL A 96 16.18 -0.42 -7.21
C VAL A 96 16.52 0.27 -8.52
N ARG A 97 15.57 0.36 -9.43
CA ARG A 97 15.75 1.17 -10.64
C ARG A 97 15.95 2.63 -10.25
N VAL A 98 16.90 3.30 -10.88
CA VAL A 98 17.16 4.73 -10.63
C VAL A 98 15.90 5.55 -10.91
N HIS A 99 15.47 6.29 -9.93
CA HIS A 99 14.23 7.09 -10.01
C HIS A 99 14.44 8.33 -10.89
N LEU A 100 13.33 8.80 -11.49
CA LEU A 100 13.28 10.12 -12.11
C LEU A 100 13.49 11.19 -11.04
N PHE A 101 14.40 12.13 -11.30
CA PHE A 101 14.83 13.12 -10.28
C PHE A 101 13.66 13.89 -9.66
N TRP A 102 12.70 14.37 -10.46
CA TRP A 102 11.59 15.16 -9.97
C TRP A 102 10.60 14.33 -9.13
N ASN A 103 10.36 13.07 -9.50
CA ASN A 103 9.52 12.15 -8.74
C ASN A 103 10.18 11.82 -7.40
N TYR A 104 11.49 11.59 -7.40
CA TYR A 104 12.27 11.40 -6.19
C TYR A 104 12.20 12.61 -5.27
N LEU A 105 12.40 13.83 -5.81
CA LEU A 105 12.38 15.07 -5.03
C LEU A 105 11.00 15.33 -4.42
N ALA A 106 9.94 15.16 -5.20
CA ALA A 106 8.56 15.28 -4.71
C ALA A 106 8.27 14.30 -3.56
N ASN A 107 8.64 13.03 -3.73
CA ASN A 107 8.49 12.02 -2.69
C ASN A 107 9.27 12.39 -1.41
N LYS A 108 10.52 12.83 -1.55
CA LYS A 108 11.34 13.26 -0.40
C LYS A 108 10.75 14.45 0.32
N LEU A 109 10.17 15.42 -0.40
CA LEU A 109 9.52 16.58 0.21
C LEU A 109 8.25 16.18 0.99
N LEU A 110 7.41 15.33 0.40
CA LEU A 110 6.20 14.81 1.06
C LEU A 110 6.56 13.98 2.31
N THR A 111 7.56 13.11 2.19
CA THR A 111 8.05 12.32 3.31
C THR A 111 8.61 13.21 4.43
N LEU A 112 9.43 14.21 4.09
CA LEU A 112 9.98 15.17 5.06
C LEU A 112 8.86 15.93 5.78
N THR A 113 7.87 16.43 5.03
CA THR A 113 6.73 17.15 5.63
C THR A 113 5.96 16.25 6.60
N THR A 114 5.69 15.02 6.22
CA THR A 114 5.03 14.03 7.08
C THR A 114 5.88 13.75 8.33
N ASN A 115 7.19 13.54 8.18
CA ASN A 115 8.10 13.30 9.29
C ASN A 115 8.07 14.43 10.33
N ILE A 116 8.07 15.69 9.88
CA ILE A 116 7.95 16.86 10.75
C ILE A 116 6.62 16.86 11.51
N LEU A 117 5.51 16.58 10.81
CA LEU A 117 4.16 16.60 11.39
C LEU A 117 3.94 15.52 12.45
N VAL A 118 4.58 14.35 12.30
CA VAL A 118 4.37 13.21 13.20
C VAL A 118 5.56 12.91 14.11
N ASN A 119 6.66 13.66 13.98
CA ASN A 119 7.93 13.43 14.70
C ASN A 119 8.45 12.00 14.51
N MET A 120 8.50 11.54 13.26
CA MET A 120 9.02 10.22 12.86
C MET A 120 10.09 10.40 11.78
N ASN A 121 10.80 9.33 11.41
CA ASN A 121 11.88 9.35 10.44
C ASN A 121 11.66 8.32 9.32
N PHE A 122 10.54 8.45 8.61
CA PHE A 122 10.30 7.64 7.41
C PHE A 122 11.29 7.98 6.31
N THR A 123 11.69 6.98 5.55
CA THR A 123 12.52 7.15 4.34
C THR A 123 11.67 7.20 3.07
N ASP A 124 10.48 6.56 3.10
CA ASP A 124 9.57 6.45 1.94
C ASP A 124 8.09 6.34 2.36
N MET A 125 7.46 7.46 2.68
CA MET A 125 6.05 7.46 3.10
C MET A 125 5.08 7.14 1.94
N GLU A 126 5.42 7.49 0.71
CA GLU A 126 4.59 7.31 -0.49
C GLU A 126 4.69 5.91 -1.13
N THR A 127 5.35 4.96 -0.47
CA THR A 127 5.45 3.58 -0.97
C THR A 127 4.09 2.93 -1.13
N GLY A 128 3.90 2.13 -2.19
CA GLY A 128 2.69 1.31 -2.38
C GLY A 128 2.64 0.08 -1.45
N TYR A 129 3.82 -0.45 -1.06
CA TYR A 129 3.87 -1.60 -0.15
C TYR A 129 3.73 -1.19 1.32
N LYS A 130 2.56 -1.44 1.86
CA LYS A 130 2.25 -1.21 3.28
C LYS A 130 1.58 -2.44 3.87
N VAL A 131 2.04 -2.86 5.03
CA VAL A 131 1.45 -3.94 5.81
C VAL A 131 0.98 -3.42 7.16
N PHE A 132 -0.18 -3.89 7.59
CA PHE A 132 -0.85 -3.43 8.80
C PHE A 132 -1.37 -4.62 9.60
N LYS A 133 -1.36 -4.53 10.91
CA LYS A 133 -2.34 -5.27 11.72
C LYS A 133 -3.72 -4.70 11.41
N ARG A 134 -4.73 -5.54 11.19
CA ARG A 134 -6.11 -5.09 10.91
C ARG A 134 -6.60 -4.11 11.97
N SER A 135 -6.33 -4.38 13.24
CA SER A 135 -6.70 -3.52 14.36
C SER A 135 -6.18 -2.09 14.25
N SER A 136 -5.01 -1.88 13.63
CA SER A 136 -4.49 -0.53 13.40
C SER A 136 -5.32 0.22 12.35
N LEU A 137 -5.69 -0.43 11.24
CA LEU A 137 -6.55 0.18 10.21
C LEU A 137 -7.96 0.46 10.74
N GLU A 138 -8.56 -0.48 11.47
CA GLU A 138 -9.89 -0.31 12.07
C GLU A 138 -9.94 0.81 13.13
N SER A 139 -8.79 1.15 13.71
CA SER A 139 -8.71 2.22 14.71
C SER A 139 -8.85 3.63 14.14
N ILE A 140 -8.68 3.81 12.84
CA ILE A 140 -8.73 5.11 12.17
C ILE A 140 -9.92 5.18 11.21
N LYS A 141 -10.44 6.39 11.01
CA LYS A 141 -11.40 6.68 9.95
C LYS A 141 -10.65 7.32 8.77
N ILE A 142 -10.63 6.66 7.64
CA ILE A 142 -10.06 7.20 6.40
C ILE A 142 -11.12 8.07 5.72
N GLU A 143 -10.79 9.32 5.43
CA GLU A 143 -11.69 10.33 4.84
C GLU A 143 -11.34 10.58 3.37
N GLU A 144 -10.05 10.61 3.05
CA GLU A 144 -9.54 10.87 1.70
C GLU A 144 -9.92 9.77 0.70
N ASN A 145 -10.23 10.20 -0.51
CA ASN A 145 -10.58 9.28 -1.61
C ASN A 145 -9.46 9.14 -2.64
N SER A 146 -8.55 10.11 -2.71
CA SER A 146 -7.47 10.20 -3.70
C SER A 146 -6.17 9.60 -3.20
N PHE A 147 -5.06 9.92 -3.85
CA PHE A 147 -3.70 9.55 -3.42
C PHE A 147 -3.28 10.16 -2.08
N THR A 148 -3.94 11.23 -1.62
CA THR A 148 -3.74 11.82 -0.29
C THR A 148 -4.09 10.87 0.86
N VAL A 149 -4.64 9.70 0.57
CA VAL A 149 -4.85 8.62 1.54
C VAL A 149 -3.55 8.11 2.17
N GLU A 150 -2.42 8.16 1.44
CA GLU A 150 -1.14 7.67 1.93
C GLU A 150 -0.63 8.48 3.14
N PRO A 151 -0.47 9.82 3.04
CA PRO A 151 -0.14 10.64 4.21
C PRO A 151 -1.24 10.62 5.27
N GLU A 152 -2.52 10.55 4.91
CA GLU A 152 -3.60 10.48 5.88
C GLU A 152 -3.48 9.28 6.81
N ILE A 153 -3.34 8.07 6.24
CA ILE A 153 -3.18 6.83 7.02
C ILE A 153 -1.94 6.96 7.91
N THR A 154 -0.82 7.38 7.35
CA THR A 154 0.44 7.52 8.07
C THR A 154 0.31 8.45 9.27
N ILE A 155 -0.24 9.65 9.06
CA ILE A 155 -0.41 10.66 10.12
C ILE A 155 -1.39 10.18 11.20
N LYS A 156 -2.52 9.57 10.81
CA LYS A 156 -3.53 9.11 11.77
C LYS A 156 -3.00 7.96 12.64
N LEU A 157 -2.27 7.01 12.06
CA LEU A 157 -1.68 5.89 12.81
C LEU A 157 -0.52 6.35 13.70
N ALA A 158 0.35 7.24 13.20
CA ALA A 158 1.45 7.81 13.99
C ALA A 158 0.93 8.58 15.22
N LYS A 159 -0.12 9.39 15.06
CA LYS A 159 -0.77 10.09 16.18
C LYS A 159 -1.36 9.14 17.22
N LYS A 160 -1.73 7.93 16.84
CA LYS A 160 -2.19 6.86 17.75
C LYS A 160 -1.03 6.07 18.37
N LYS A 161 0.22 6.42 18.05
CA LYS A 161 1.44 5.82 18.60
C LYS A 161 1.62 4.34 18.24
N PHE A 162 1.11 3.89 17.09
CA PHE A 162 1.43 2.58 16.56
C PHE A 162 2.93 2.47 16.23
N ILE A 163 3.46 1.25 16.33
CA ILE A 163 4.88 0.97 16.06
C ILE A 163 5.06 0.74 14.57
N PHE A 164 5.85 1.61 13.94
CA PHE A 164 6.21 1.53 12.53
C PHE A 164 7.58 0.92 12.33
N TYR A 165 7.71 0.10 11.30
CA TYR A 165 8.98 -0.38 10.77
C TYR A 165 9.05 -0.07 9.27
N GLU A 166 10.26 0.14 8.76
CA GLU A 166 10.53 0.15 7.33
C GLU A 166 11.46 -1.01 6.98
N VAL A 167 11.22 -1.64 5.83
CA VAL A 167 12.08 -2.70 5.28
C VAL A 167 12.45 -2.37 3.85
N PRO A 168 13.66 -2.69 3.38
CA PRO A 168 14.05 -2.45 1.99
C PRO A 168 13.30 -3.39 1.05
N ILE A 169 12.81 -2.83 -0.05
CA ILE A 169 12.09 -3.58 -1.10
C ILE A 169 12.71 -3.35 -2.47
N SER A 170 12.47 -4.29 -3.37
CA SER A 170 12.77 -4.15 -4.80
C SER A 170 11.75 -3.24 -5.47
N TYR A 171 12.18 -2.44 -6.44
CA TYR A 171 11.31 -1.53 -7.15
C TYR A 171 11.71 -1.41 -8.64
N TYR A 172 10.76 -1.65 -9.51
CA TYR A 172 10.90 -1.63 -10.97
C TYR A 172 10.09 -0.46 -11.55
N GLY A 173 10.51 0.77 -11.26
CA GLY A 173 9.79 1.97 -11.72
C GLY A 173 9.59 2.02 -13.24
N ARG A 174 8.56 2.75 -13.68
CA ARG A 174 8.21 2.91 -15.10
C ARG A 174 9.32 3.57 -15.90
N SER A 175 9.35 3.31 -17.21
CA SER A 175 10.20 4.01 -18.15
C SER A 175 9.59 5.37 -18.54
N TYR A 176 10.36 6.20 -19.27
CA TYR A 176 9.85 7.46 -19.82
C TYR A 176 8.77 7.26 -20.90
N GLU A 177 8.64 6.05 -21.44
CA GLU A 177 7.73 5.69 -22.54
C GLU A 177 6.41 5.07 -22.04
N GLU A 178 6.29 4.81 -20.74
CA GLU A 178 5.11 4.29 -20.03
C GLU A 178 4.45 5.38 -19.17
#